data_9ba2c543f433a59cb41d7a44069e2f8d
#
_entry.id   9ba2c543f433a59cb41d7a44069e2f8d
#
_cell.length_a   1.000
_cell.length_b   1.000
_cell.length_c   1.000
_cell.angle_alpha   90.00
_cell.angle_beta   90.00
_cell.angle_gamma   90.00
#
_symmetry.space_group_name_H-M   'P 1'
#
loop_
_entity.id
_entity.type
_entity.pdbx_description
1 polymer ?
#
loop_
_entity_poly.entity_id
_entity_poly.type
_entity_poly.pdbx_seq_one_letter_code
_entity_poly.pdbx_strand_id
1 'polypeptide(L)'
;MSEHNSWNPKDEDHCWDAIWADNARDCWVRRVEFRHFAGSAVNLQKQTSRITVEDCIAGEPVSETGGWRRCVFITRGQQTLIQRCVSRQGIHDFAAGFCAAGPNAFVQCEGENSLGFSGSIGSWAAGLLFDIVNIDGNDISFKNLEQFQFGTGWNTANSMMWQCTGSTLYCYSPDSDNRNSAHGCWGTLTGNAEWTSSNDHVQPRSLFYAQLEKRMGKEA
;
A
#
# COMPACT_ATOMS: atom_id res chain seq x y z
N MET A 1 4.30 -37.01 2.99
CA MET A 1 4.54 -35.65 3.53
C MET A 1 5.50 -35.02 2.55
N SER A 2 4.98 -34.15 1.70
CA SER A 2 5.75 -33.50 0.64
C SER A 2 6.73 -32.50 1.22
N GLU A 3 7.86 -32.37 0.53
CA GLU A 3 8.99 -31.51 0.86
C GLU A 3 8.68 -30.00 0.78
N HIS A 4 7.59 -29.53 1.39
CA HIS A 4 7.21 -28.11 1.42
C HIS A 4 8.06 -27.26 2.37
N ASN A 5 9.21 -27.74 2.81
CA ASN A 5 10.10 -27.01 3.74
C ASN A 5 11.17 -26.15 3.07
N SER A 6 11.28 -26.16 1.75
CA SER A 6 12.19 -25.28 1.01
C SER A 6 11.41 -24.24 0.23
N TRP A 7 11.73 -22.97 0.40
CA TRP A 7 11.15 -21.90 -0.39
C TRP A 7 11.40 -22.13 -1.89
N ASN A 8 10.31 -22.24 -2.65
CA ASN A 8 10.33 -22.31 -4.11
C ASN A 8 9.43 -21.21 -4.67
N PRO A 9 9.97 -20.17 -5.34
CA PRO A 9 9.19 -19.03 -5.80
C PRO A 9 8.23 -19.36 -6.96
N LYS A 10 8.15 -20.64 -7.39
CA LYS A 10 7.27 -21.10 -8.46
C LYS A 10 6.26 -22.14 -8.01
N ASP A 11 6.19 -22.42 -6.72
CA ASP A 11 5.27 -23.41 -6.15
C ASP A 11 3.92 -22.77 -5.83
N GLU A 12 3.07 -22.63 -6.84
CA GLU A 12 1.74 -22.02 -6.72
C GLU A 12 0.66 -22.97 -6.18
N ASP A 13 1.00 -24.19 -5.78
CA ASP A 13 0.08 -25.13 -5.10
C ASP A 13 -0.21 -24.72 -3.64
N HIS A 14 0.37 -23.62 -3.18
CA HIS A 14 0.10 -23.01 -1.88
C HIS A 14 -1.17 -22.14 -1.89
N CYS A 15 -1.55 -21.65 -0.71
CA CYS A 15 -2.69 -20.74 -0.62
C CYS A 15 -2.44 -19.46 -1.43
N TRP A 16 -3.48 -19.03 -2.14
CA TRP A 16 -3.40 -17.78 -2.92
C TRP A 16 -3.32 -16.57 -2.00
N ASP A 17 -4.28 -16.41 -1.11
CA ASP A 17 -4.27 -15.40 -0.06
C ASP A 17 -4.20 -16.05 1.31
N ALA A 18 -3.28 -15.61 2.17
CA ALA A 18 -3.18 -16.13 3.52
C ALA A 18 -4.36 -15.64 4.39
N ILE A 19 -4.76 -14.39 4.22
CA ILE A 19 -5.99 -13.84 4.80
C ILE A 19 -6.79 -13.15 3.68
N TRP A 20 -8.00 -13.67 3.45
CA TRP A 20 -9.01 -13.04 2.63
C TRP A 20 -10.15 -12.58 3.53
N ALA A 21 -10.38 -11.28 3.62
CA ALA A 21 -11.47 -10.72 4.38
C ALA A 21 -12.49 -10.08 3.45
N ASP A 22 -13.72 -10.56 3.51
CA ASP A 22 -14.85 -9.97 2.81
C ASP A 22 -16.01 -9.76 3.78
N ASN A 23 -16.75 -8.66 3.60
CA ASN A 23 -17.87 -8.28 4.47
C ASN A 23 -17.54 -8.28 5.99
N ALA A 24 -16.28 -7.97 6.32
CA ALA A 24 -15.78 -7.90 7.69
C ALA A 24 -15.70 -6.45 8.18
N ARG A 25 -16.01 -6.23 9.45
CA ARG A 25 -15.94 -4.92 10.09
C ARG A 25 -15.38 -5.00 11.49
N ASP A 26 -14.71 -3.92 11.92
CA ASP A 26 -14.19 -3.78 13.29
C ASP A 26 -13.26 -4.94 13.69
N CYS A 27 -12.40 -5.36 12.75
CA CYS A 27 -11.48 -6.48 12.93
C CYS A 27 -10.02 -6.01 12.92
N TRP A 28 -9.16 -6.89 13.35
CA TRP A 28 -7.72 -6.65 13.29
C TRP A 28 -6.92 -7.91 12.96
N VAL A 29 -5.77 -7.69 12.34
CA VAL A 29 -4.71 -8.69 12.10
C VAL A 29 -3.43 -8.09 12.66
N ARG A 30 -2.77 -8.75 13.59
CA ARG A 30 -1.56 -8.21 14.20
C ARG A 30 -0.54 -9.27 14.58
N ARG A 31 0.75 -8.91 14.43
CA ARG A 31 1.89 -9.74 14.85
C ARG A 31 1.87 -11.11 14.19
N VAL A 32 1.59 -11.12 12.87
CA VAL A 32 1.60 -12.33 12.05
C VAL A 32 2.76 -12.27 11.08
N GLU A 33 3.45 -13.37 10.94
CA GLU A 33 4.42 -13.59 9.88
C GLU A 33 3.78 -14.48 8.81
N PHE A 34 3.70 -13.94 7.57
CA PHE A 34 3.13 -14.61 6.42
C PHE A 34 4.24 -15.11 5.52
N ARG A 35 4.20 -16.39 5.19
CA ARG A 35 5.13 -17.03 4.25
C ARG A 35 4.40 -17.93 3.29
N HIS A 36 4.99 -18.15 2.12
CA HIS A 36 4.55 -19.12 1.13
C HIS A 36 3.10 -18.88 0.64
N PHE A 37 2.73 -17.63 0.42
CA PHE A 37 1.49 -17.26 -0.26
C PHE A 37 1.78 -16.92 -1.73
N ALA A 38 0.83 -17.15 -2.63
CA ALA A 38 1.00 -16.86 -4.06
C ALA A 38 0.51 -15.45 -4.43
N GLY A 39 -0.61 -15.02 -3.89
CA GLY A 39 -1.26 -13.73 -4.17
C GLY A 39 -0.98 -12.68 -3.09
N SER A 40 -1.65 -12.79 -1.95
CA SER A 40 -1.58 -11.77 -0.89
C SER A 40 -1.35 -12.37 0.49
N ALA A 41 -0.62 -11.65 1.34
CA ALA A 41 -0.60 -11.91 2.77
C ALA A 41 -1.93 -11.50 3.42
N VAL A 42 -2.42 -10.30 3.08
CA VAL A 42 -3.72 -9.81 3.53
C VAL A 42 -4.44 -9.12 2.37
N ASN A 43 -5.63 -9.62 2.06
CA ASN A 43 -6.49 -9.13 1.00
C ASN A 43 -7.85 -8.70 1.57
N LEU A 44 -8.03 -7.39 1.73
CA LEU A 44 -9.26 -6.79 2.26
C LEU A 44 -10.19 -6.40 1.11
N GLN A 45 -11.35 -7.06 1.03
CA GLN A 45 -12.30 -6.87 -0.06
C GLN A 45 -13.17 -5.64 0.10
N LYS A 46 -13.92 -5.30 -0.95
CA LYS A 46 -14.68 -4.04 -1.09
C LYS A 46 -15.68 -3.77 0.05
N GLN A 47 -16.24 -4.81 0.64
CA GLN A 47 -17.24 -4.68 1.70
C GLN A 47 -16.63 -4.66 3.12
N THR A 48 -15.30 -4.61 3.23
CA THR A 48 -14.62 -4.48 4.52
C THR A 48 -14.56 -3.02 4.98
N SER A 49 -14.63 -2.81 6.29
CA SER A 49 -14.45 -1.49 6.87
C SER A 49 -13.91 -1.54 8.29
N ARG A 50 -13.12 -0.53 8.67
CA ARG A 50 -12.50 -0.41 9.99
C ARG A 50 -11.68 -1.64 10.36
N ILE A 51 -10.78 -2.01 9.45
CA ILE A 51 -9.83 -3.11 9.63
C ILE A 51 -8.46 -2.52 9.93
N THR A 52 -7.80 -3.03 10.97
CA THR A 52 -6.42 -2.68 11.29
C THR A 52 -5.52 -3.90 11.04
N VAL A 53 -4.48 -3.71 10.22
CA VAL A 53 -3.39 -4.69 10.03
C VAL A 53 -2.12 -4.06 10.60
N GLU A 54 -1.53 -4.67 11.61
CA GLU A 54 -0.40 -4.04 12.29
C GLU A 54 0.70 -5.02 12.71
N ASP A 55 1.93 -4.54 12.70
CA ASP A 55 3.11 -5.28 13.18
C ASP A 55 3.24 -6.65 12.48
N CYS A 56 2.96 -6.71 11.17
CA CYS A 56 3.00 -7.92 10.38
C CYS A 56 4.20 -7.94 9.42
N ILE A 57 4.71 -9.14 9.15
CA ILE A 57 5.79 -9.35 8.19
C ILE A 57 5.32 -10.36 7.13
N ALA A 58 5.54 -10.04 5.86
CA ALA A 58 5.24 -10.93 4.75
C ALA A 58 6.48 -11.15 3.89
N GLY A 59 6.79 -12.40 3.57
CA GLY A 59 7.96 -12.74 2.78
C GLY A 59 7.90 -14.14 2.17
N GLU A 60 8.93 -14.50 1.44
CA GLU A 60 9.05 -15.81 0.78
C GLU A 60 7.81 -16.17 -0.06
N PRO A 61 7.32 -15.28 -0.95
CA PRO A 61 6.18 -15.59 -1.79
C PRO A 61 6.52 -16.71 -2.76
N VAL A 62 5.57 -17.60 -3.04
CA VAL A 62 5.77 -18.82 -3.84
C VAL A 62 5.12 -18.77 -5.23
N SER A 63 5.06 -17.62 -5.83
CA SER A 63 4.48 -17.43 -7.16
C SER A 63 5.49 -16.85 -8.15
N GLU A 64 5.21 -17.04 -9.43
CA GLU A 64 5.91 -16.31 -10.48
C GLU A 64 5.62 -14.80 -10.39
N THR A 65 6.48 -14.00 -10.99
CA THR A 65 6.28 -12.55 -11.05
C THR A 65 5.31 -12.22 -12.19
N GLY A 66 4.17 -11.65 -11.88
CA GLY A 66 3.18 -11.21 -12.88
C GLY A 66 1.73 -11.44 -12.51
N GLY A 67 0.82 -10.85 -13.26
CA GLY A 67 -0.61 -10.93 -13.01
C GLY A 67 -1.01 -10.32 -11.66
N TRP A 68 -1.90 -11.01 -10.96
CA TRP A 68 -2.38 -10.60 -9.62
C TRP A 68 -1.58 -11.21 -8.47
N ARG A 69 -0.41 -11.71 -8.75
CA ARG A 69 0.48 -12.33 -7.78
C ARG A 69 1.19 -11.27 -6.96
N ARG A 70 1.51 -11.61 -5.72
CA ARG A 70 2.33 -10.80 -4.81
C ARG A 70 1.81 -9.36 -4.62
N CYS A 71 0.47 -9.20 -4.57
CA CYS A 71 -0.16 -7.99 -4.07
C CYS A 71 -0.25 -8.12 -2.54
N VAL A 72 0.82 -7.83 -1.82
CA VAL A 72 1.09 -8.37 -0.48
C VAL A 72 0.08 -7.90 0.57
N PHE A 73 -0.01 -6.60 0.81
CA PHE A 73 -1.01 -5.99 1.69
C PHE A 73 -1.94 -5.12 0.83
N ILE A 74 -3.11 -5.65 0.50
CA ILE A 74 -4.05 -4.97 -0.39
C ILE A 74 -5.37 -4.67 0.29
N THR A 75 -5.88 -3.45 0.09
CA THR A 75 -7.22 -3.04 0.49
C THR A 75 -8.05 -2.56 -0.69
N ARG A 76 -9.29 -3.03 -0.75
CA ARG A 76 -10.37 -2.51 -1.60
C ARG A 76 -11.50 -1.95 -0.74
N GLY A 77 -11.34 -2.05 0.56
CA GLY A 77 -12.29 -1.59 1.57
C GLY A 77 -12.19 -0.10 1.87
N GLN A 78 -12.74 0.29 2.99
CA GLN A 78 -12.73 1.66 3.48
C GLN A 78 -12.37 1.72 4.97
N GLN A 79 -11.80 2.84 5.40
CA GLN A 79 -11.37 3.04 6.79
C GLN A 79 -10.42 1.92 7.26
N THR A 80 -9.52 1.51 6.37
CA THR A 80 -8.51 0.50 6.68
C THR A 80 -7.20 1.16 7.07
N LEU A 81 -6.54 0.59 8.07
CA LEU A 81 -5.23 1.01 8.53
C LEU A 81 -4.26 -0.18 8.41
N ILE A 82 -3.22 -0.02 7.62
CA ILE A 82 -2.11 -0.97 7.53
C ILE A 82 -0.90 -0.23 8.09
N GLN A 83 -0.36 -0.69 9.23
CA GLN A 83 0.70 0.03 9.90
C GLN A 83 1.81 -0.86 10.43
N ARG A 84 3.04 -0.35 10.38
CA ARG A 84 4.24 -1.03 10.85
C ARG A 84 4.36 -2.44 10.28
N CYS A 85 4.06 -2.56 8.98
CA CYS A 85 4.14 -3.82 8.26
C CYS A 85 5.37 -3.82 7.34
N VAL A 86 5.98 -4.98 7.19
CA VAL A 86 7.11 -5.21 6.29
C VAL A 86 6.69 -6.21 5.22
N SER A 87 6.94 -5.86 3.96
CA SER A 87 6.72 -6.72 2.80
C SER A 87 8.04 -7.00 2.09
N ARG A 88 8.30 -8.24 1.73
CA ARG A 88 9.50 -8.66 1.03
C ARG A 88 9.17 -9.30 -0.30
N GLN A 89 9.82 -8.81 -1.36
CA GLN A 89 9.68 -9.33 -2.72
C GLN A 89 8.24 -9.27 -3.27
N GLY A 90 7.46 -8.27 -2.83
CA GLY A 90 6.16 -7.99 -3.40
C GLY A 90 6.26 -7.38 -4.79
N ILE A 91 5.24 -7.58 -5.63
CA ILE A 91 5.06 -6.79 -6.86
C ILE A 91 4.34 -5.49 -6.50
N HIS A 92 3.34 -5.58 -5.62
CA HIS A 92 2.67 -4.45 -5.03
C HIS A 92 2.64 -4.66 -3.52
N ASP A 93 3.65 -4.12 -2.83
CA ASP A 93 3.82 -4.37 -1.40
C ASP A 93 2.67 -3.82 -0.57
N PHE A 94 2.32 -2.55 -0.83
CA PHE A 94 1.21 -1.85 -0.19
C PHE A 94 0.30 -1.28 -1.27
N ALA A 95 -0.90 -1.85 -1.38
CA ALA A 95 -1.79 -1.55 -2.49
C ALA A 95 -3.21 -1.20 -2.04
N ALA A 96 -3.80 -0.24 -2.74
CA ALA A 96 -5.24 -0.07 -2.78
C ALA A 96 -5.74 -0.44 -4.18
N GLY A 97 -7.01 -0.71 -4.34
CA GLY A 97 -7.45 -1.06 -5.68
C GLY A 97 -8.94 -0.90 -5.93
N PHE A 98 -9.28 -0.79 -7.21
CA PHE A 98 -10.65 -0.92 -7.73
C PHE A 98 -11.67 -0.05 -7.02
N CYS A 99 -11.52 1.26 -7.13
CA CYS A 99 -12.41 2.25 -6.54
C CYS A 99 -12.51 2.11 -5.00
N ALA A 100 -11.39 1.77 -4.35
CA ALA A 100 -11.36 1.73 -2.90
C ALA A 100 -11.76 3.10 -2.34
N ALA A 101 -12.83 3.12 -1.57
CA ALA A 101 -13.31 4.34 -0.95
C ALA A 101 -12.50 4.66 0.29
N GLY A 102 -11.92 5.85 0.35
CA GLY A 102 -11.19 6.28 1.55
C GLY A 102 -12.10 6.54 2.76
N PRO A 103 -11.49 6.92 3.87
CA PRO A 103 -10.05 7.01 4.05
C PRO A 103 -9.40 5.65 4.27
N ASN A 104 -8.23 5.42 3.65
CA ASN A 104 -7.38 4.27 3.93
C ASN A 104 -5.95 4.75 4.17
N ALA A 105 -5.25 4.16 5.12
CA ALA A 105 -3.91 4.59 5.47
C ALA A 105 -2.90 3.44 5.51
N PHE A 106 -1.71 3.70 4.97
CA PHE A 106 -0.52 2.90 5.10
C PHE A 106 0.49 3.71 5.90
N VAL A 107 0.85 3.25 7.09
CA VAL A 107 1.60 4.06 8.06
C VAL A 107 2.84 3.32 8.56
N GLN A 108 4.02 3.92 8.39
CA GLN A 108 5.29 3.33 8.81
C GLN A 108 5.48 1.91 8.24
N CYS A 109 5.28 1.77 6.94
CA CYS A 109 5.39 0.50 6.24
C CYS A 109 6.67 0.45 5.39
N GLU A 110 7.21 -0.76 5.22
CA GLU A 110 8.46 -0.98 4.51
C GLU A 110 8.34 -2.11 3.49
N GLY A 111 8.65 -1.80 2.23
CA GLY A 111 8.82 -2.77 1.15
C GLY A 111 10.29 -3.03 0.89
N GLU A 112 10.73 -4.26 1.07
CA GLU A 112 12.11 -4.70 0.86
C GLU A 112 12.24 -5.52 -0.43
N ASN A 113 13.19 -5.16 -1.29
CA ASN A 113 13.41 -5.82 -2.59
C ASN A 113 12.14 -5.87 -3.44
N SER A 114 11.44 -4.77 -3.52
CA SER A 114 10.17 -4.64 -4.24
C SER A 114 10.36 -4.87 -5.74
N LEU A 115 9.44 -5.61 -6.36
CA LEU A 115 9.50 -5.99 -7.77
C LEU A 115 8.59 -5.13 -8.67
N GLY A 116 7.77 -4.27 -8.08
CA GLY A 116 6.90 -3.35 -8.77
C GLY A 116 6.42 -2.23 -7.84
N PHE A 117 5.56 -1.36 -8.32
CA PHE A 117 5.18 -0.17 -7.58
C PHE A 117 4.18 -0.44 -6.44
N SER A 118 4.27 0.32 -5.37
CA SER A 118 3.23 0.46 -4.34
C SER A 118 2.32 1.65 -4.65
N GLY A 119 1.03 1.54 -4.26
CA GLY A 119 0.03 2.55 -4.57
C GLY A 119 -1.32 1.94 -4.92
N SER A 120 -2.16 2.62 -5.71
CA SER A 120 -3.38 2.01 -6.21
C SER A 120 -3.12 1.24 -7.50
N ILE A 121 -3.56 -0.02 -7.55
CA ILE A 121 -3.39 -0.91 -8.70
C ILE A 121 -4.62 -0.97 -9.61
N GLY A 122 -5.74 -0.41 -9.18
CA GLY A 122 -6.97 -0.30 -9.98
C GLY A 122 -7.40 1.14 -10.17
N SER A 123 -8.56 1.34 -10.77
CA SER A 123 -9.10 2.66 -11.06
C SER A 123 -9.58 3.37 -9.80
N TRP A 124 -9.34 4.66 -9.71
CA TRP A 124 -10.02 5.62 -8.85
C TRP A 124 -10.14 5.26 -7.37
N ALA A 125 -9.10 4.73 -6.75
CA ALA A 125 -9.04 4.77 -5.30
C ALA A 125 -8.98 6.23 -4.82
N ALA A 126 -9.59 6.55 -3.70
CA ALA A 126 -9.62 7.91 -3.19
C ALA A 126 -9.33 7.96 -1.68
N GLY A 127 -8.78 9.09 -1.24
CA GLY A 127 -8.51 9.31 0.18
C GLY A 127 -7.48 8.33 0.76
N LEU A 128 -6.42 8.04 0.00
CA LEU A 128 -5.29 7.26 0.47
C LEU A 128 -4.28 8.16 1.19
N LEU A 129 -3.80 7.70 2.32
CA LEU A 129 -2.64 8.27 2.99
C LEU A 129 -1.50 7.24 3.02
N PHE A 130 -0.40 7.58 2.39
CA PHE A 130 0.88 6.90 2.56
C PHE A 130 1.72 7.76 3.50
N ASP A 131 1.95 7.31 4.73
CA ASP A 131 2.61 8.07 5.79
C ASP A 131 3.85 7.32 6.28
N ILE A 132 5.02 7.79 5.92
CA ILE A 132 6.30 7.13 6.17
C ILE A 132 6.32 5.72 5.55
N VAL A 133 5.98 5.63 4.28
CA VAL A 133 6.10 4.37 3.53
C VAL A 133 7.41 4.38 2.74
N ASN A 134 8.25 3.39 2.99
CA ASN A 134 9.54 3.23 2.33
C ASN A 134 9.49 2.03 1.40
N ILE A 135 9.83 2.23 0.13
CA ILE A 135 9.87 1.16 -0.88
C ILE A 135 11.29 1.06 -1.43
N ASP A 136 11.98 -0.01 -1.05
CA ASP A 136 13.29 -0.33 -1.58
C ASP A 136 13.19 -1.10 -2.89
N GLY A 137 13.90 -0.62 -3.90
CA GLY A 137 14.00 -1.24 -5.21
C GLY A 137 12.92 -0.82 -6.23
N ASN A 138 11.87 -0.08 -5.82
CA ASN A 138 10.81 0.32 -6.73
C ASN A 138 10.10 1.63 -6.34
N ASP A 139 8.94 1.87 -6.92
CA ASP A 139 8.24 3.15 -6.95
C ASP A 139 7.02 3.21 -6.03
N ILE A 140 6.61 4.44 -5.67
CA ILE A 140 5.26 4.72 -5.19
C ILE A 140 4.53 5.51 -6.28
N SER A 141 3.32 5.05 -6.67
CA SER A 141 2.66 5.57 -7.88
C SER A 141 1.24 6.04 -7.64
N PHE A 142 1.02 7.36 -7.78
CA PHE A 142 -0.25 8.03 -7.94
C PHE A 142 -0.26 8.70 -9.32
N LYS A 143 -0.79 8.01 -10.33
CA LYS A 143 -0.73 8.45 -11.72
C LYS A 143 -1.80 7.85 -12.61
N ASN A 144 -1.85 8.29 -13.86
CA ASN A 144 -2.58 7.59 -14.90
C ASN A 144 -1.79 6.33 -15.31
N LEU A 145 -2.38 5.17 -15.14
CA LEU A 145 -1.83 3.88 -15.54
C LEU A 145 -2.23 3.48 -16.96
N GLU A 146 -2.97 4.34 -17.66
CA GLU A 146 -3.38 4.15 -19.05
C GLU A 146 -4.07 2.80 -19.29
N GLN A 147 -3.47 1.96 -20.12
CA GLN A 147 -3.99 0.65 -20.49
C GLN A 147 -3.62 -0.47 -19.52
N PHE A 148 -2.87 -0.17 -18.45
CA PHE A 148 -2.52 -1.18 -17.45
C PHE A 148 -3.78 -1.87 -16.92
N GLN A 149 -3.75 -3.19 -16.81
CA GLN A 149 -4.86 -4.00 -16.31
C GLN A 149 -6.22 -3.66 -16.96
N PHE A 150 -6.26 -3.71 -18.29
CA PHE A 150 -7.48 -3.48 -19.10
C PHE A 150 -8.03 -2.05 -19.08
N GLY A 151 -7.15 -1.09 -18.97
CA GLY A 151 -7.53 0.31 -19.05
C GLY A 151 -7.91 0.91 -17.71
N THR A 152 -7.03 0.77 -16.72
CA THR A 152 -7.19 1.38 -15.39
C THR A 152 -7.40 2.89 -15.46
N GLY A 153 -6.71 3.60 -16.35
CA GLY A 153 -6.69 5.04 -16.36
C GLY A 153 -6.07 5.62 -15.08
N TRP A 154 -6.68 6.62 -14.50
CA TRP A 154 -6.23 7.20 -13.22
C TRP A 154 -6.42 6.21 -12.08
N ASN A 155 -5.32 5.94 -11.37
CA ASN A 155 -5.34 4.95 -10.29
C ASN A 155 -5.84 5.53 -8.96
N THR A 156 -5.58 6.81 -8.68
CA THR A 156 -6.02 7.44 -7.43
C THR A 156 -6.24 8.94 -7.57
N ALA A 157 -7.07 9.47 -6.66
CA ALA A 157 -7.36 10.89 -6.53
C ALA A 157 -7.53 11.28 -5.05
N ASN A 158 -7.36 12.56 -4.73
CA ASN A 158 -7.53 13.10 -3.38
C ASN A 158 -6.72 12.32 -2.32
N SER A 159 -5.48 12.02 -2.66
CA SER A 159 -4.60 11.15 -1.88
C SER A 159 -3.27 11.84 -1.61
N MET A 160 -2.57 11.36 -0.57
CA MET A 160 -1.38 12.04 -0.07
C MET A 160 -0.26 11.06 0.22
N MET A 161 0.97 11.47 -0.12
CA MET A 161 2.22 10.90 0.35
C MET A 161 2.83 11.83 1.40
N TRP A 162 3.13 11.32 2.58
CA TRP A 162 3.76 12.06 3.67
C TRP A 162 5.05 11.39 4.09
N GLN A 163 6.19 12.05 3.87
CA GLN A 163 7.53 11.55 4.20
C GLN A 163 7.81 10.13 3.66
N CYS A 164 7.36 9.85 2.45
CA CYS A 164 7.60 8.58 1.78
C CYS A 164 8.95 8.55 1.07
N THR A 165 9.50 7.36 0.91
CA THR A 165 10.76 7.12 0.18
C THR A 165 10.58 6.02 -0.86
N GLY A 166 11.16 6.18 -2.02
CA GLY A 166 11.17 5.17 -3.09
C GLY A 166 12.15 5.55 -4.19
N SER A 167 12.39 4.64 -5.12
CA SER A 167 13.25 4.92 -6.29
C SER A 167 12.69 6.09 -7.09
N THR A 168 11.41 6.02 -7.43
CA THR A 168 10.66 7.13 -8.02
C THR A 168 9.30 7.28 -7.31
N LEU A 169 8.94 8.50 -6.99
CA LEU A 169 7.61 8.83 -6.51
C LEU A 169 6.85 9.56 -7.62
N TYR A 170 5.83 8.89 -8.13
CA TYR A 170 4.92 9.48 -9.10
C TYR A 170 3.71 10.06 -8.37
N CYS A 171 3.56 11.37 -8.40
CA CYS A 171 2.41 12.06 -7.81
C CYS A 171 1.81 13.02 -8.84
N TYR A 172 0.77 12.55 -9.50
CA TYR A 172 0.00 13.32 -10.49
C TYR A 172 -1.42 13.51 -10.01
N SER A 173 -1.98 14.68 -10.26
CA SER A 173 -3.39 14.98 -10.03
C SER A 173 -4.18 14.79 -11.32
N PRO A 174 -5.32 14.09 -11.29
CA PRO A 174 -6.19 13.94 -12.46
C PRO A 174 -6.63 15.27 -13.06
N ASP A 175 -7.08 16.19 -12.21
CA ASP A 175 -7.54 17.53 -12.57
C ASP A 175 -7.45 18.49 -11.37
N SER A 176 -8.02 19.69 -11.49
CA SER A 176 -7.99 20.72 -10.44
C SER A 176 -8.81 20.38 -9.20
N ASP A 177 -9.80 19.50 -9.32
CA ASP A 177 -10.74 19.16 -8.25
C ASP A 177 -10.35 17.86 -7.55
N ASN A 178 -9.56 17.02 -8.24
CA ASN A 178 -9.12 15.70 -7.78
C ASN A 178 -7.60 15.69 -7.57
N ARG A 179 -7.14 16.39 -6.53
CA ARG A 179 -5.72 16.61 -6.29
C ARG A 179 -5.08 15.54 -5.47
N ASN A 180 -3.91 15.11 -5.90
CA ASN A 180 -2.97 14.37 -5.07
C ASN A 180 -1.87 15.32 -4.57
N SER A 181 -1.22 14.97 -3.47
CA SER A 181 -0.12 15.77 -2.91
C SER A 181 0.99 14.90 -2.31
N ALA A 182 2.18 15.46 -2.20
CA ALA A 182 3.34 14.79 -1.63
C ALA A 182 4.18 15.77 -0.82
N HIS A 183 4.46 15.44 0.42
CA HIS A 183 5.12 16.30 1.39
C HIS A 183 6.29 15.58 2.07
N GLY A 184 7.47 16.19 2.07
CA GLY A 184 8.66 15.63 2.74
C GLY A 184 9.16 14.32 2.14
N CYS A 185 8.92 14.07 0.86
CA CYS A 185 9.22 12.81 0.20
C CYS A 185 10.63 12.78 -0.40
N TRP A 186 11.22 11.58 -0.46
CA TRP A 186 12.61 11.34 -0.89
C TRP A 186 12.70 10.36 -2.06
N GLY A 187 13.50 10.70 -3.06
CA GLY A 187 13.72 9.89 -4.26
C GLY A 187 13.72 10.73 -5.53
N THR A 188 13.52 10.09 -6.67
CA THR A 188 13.22 10.80 -7.91
C THR A 188 11.75 11.21 -7.91
N LEU A 189 11.47 12.51 -7.86
CA LEU A 189 10.12 13.05 -7.71
C LEU A 189 9.58 13.47 -9.07
N THR A 190 8.39 13.01 -9.42
CA THR A 190 7.80 13.26 -10.74
C THR A 190 6.27 13.40 -10.66
N GLY A 191 5.73 14.40 -11.34
CA GLY A 191 4.28 14.64 -11.40
C GLY A 191 3.90 16.10 -11.27
N ASN A 192 2.62 16.38 -11.55
CA ASN A 192 2.02 17.72 -11.50
C ASN A 192 1.21 17.99 -10.21
N ALA A 193 1.30 17.09 -9.23
CA ALA A 193 0.64 17.26 -7.95
C ALA A 193 1.32 18.38 -7.12
N GLU A 194 0.75 18.68 -5.97
CA GLU A 194 1.37 19.60 -5.02
C GLU A 194 2.55 18.90 -4.32
N TRP A 195 3.74 19.49 -4.46
CA TRP A 195 4.96 19.02 -3.82
C TRP A 195 5.44 20.04 -2.80
N THR A 196 5.74 19.59 -1.59
CA THR A 196 6.31 20.46 -0.53
C THR A 196 7.49 19.76 0.13
N SER A 197 8.57 20.52 0.38
CA SER A 197 9.78 20.04 1.08
C SER A 197 10.35 18.76 0.47
N SER A 198 10.50 18.74 -0.84
CA SER A 198 11.09 17.61 -1.58
C SER A 198 12.54 17.37 -1.11
N ASN A 199 12.86 16.12 -0.77
CA ASN A 199 14.15 15.72 -0.19
C ASN A 199 14.50 16.48 1.09
N ASP A 200 13.50 16.80 1.90
CA ASP A 200 13.64 17.41 3.22
C ASP A 200 12.54 16.91 4.15
N HIS A 201 12.74 16.99 5.44
CA HIS A 201 11.75 16.55 6.41
C HIS A 201 10.69 17.60 6.69
N VAL A 202 9.47 17.14 6.89
CA VAL A 202 8.35 17.99 7.34
C VAL A 202 7.90 17.59 8.75
N GLN A 203 7.21 18.52 9.41
CA GLN A 203 6.55 18.25 10.68
C GLN A 203 5.03 18.26 10.49
N PRO A 204 4.30 17.43 11.23
CA PRO A 204 4.76 16.41 12.20
C PRO A 204 5.45 15.23 11.51
N ARG A 205 6.23 14.43 12.25
CA ARG A 205 6.90 13.25 11.67
C ARG A 205 5.91 12.29 11.02
N SER A 206 4.79 11.99 11.66
CA SER A 206 3.68 11.22 11.08
C SER A 206 2.41 12.05 11.11
N LEU A 207 1.83 12.24 9.96
CA LEU A 207 0.56 12.96 9.84
C LEU A 207 -0.59 12.18 10.48
N PHE A 208 -0.61 10.86 10.28
CA PHE A 208 -1.63 9.98 10.85
C PHE A 208 -1.65 10.05 12.38
N TYR A 209 -0.49 9.88 13.02
CA TYR A 209 -0.43 9.90 14.48
C TYR A 209 -0.72 11.28 15.06
N ALA A 210 -0.25 12.36 14.45
CA ALA A 210 -0.57 13.71 14.90
C ALA A 210 -2.08 14.00 14.83
N GLN A 211 -2.74 13.55 13.76
CA GLN A 211 -4.21 13.66 13.65
C GLN A 211 -4.94 12.79 14.67
N LEU A 212 -4.43 11.61 14.96
CA LEU A 212 -4.98 10.70 15.96
C LEU A 212 -4.87 11.30 17.37
N GLU A 213 -3.70 11.81 17.75
CA GLU A 213 -3.42 12.45 19.03
C GLU A 213 -4.35 13.66 19.25
N LYS A 214 -4.48 14.52 18.23
CA LYS A 214 -5.40 15.66 18.27
C LYS A 214 -6.85 15.23 18.50
N ARG A 215 -7.31 14.16 17.83
CA ARG A 215 -8.67 13.62 18.03
C ARG A 215 -8.89 13.02 19.41
N MET A 216 -7.83 12.45 20.00
CA MET A 216 -7.89 11.87 21.35
C MET A 216 -7.74 12.91 22.47
N GLY A 217 -7.63 14.20 22.15
CA GLY A 217 -7.41 15.26 23.11
C GLY A 217 -6.04 15.23 23.78
N LYS A 218 -5.06 14.57 23.17
CA LYS A 218 -3.67 14.64 23.59
C LYS A 218 -3.04 15.79 22.82
N GLU A 219 -2.50 16.79 23.52
CA GLU A 219 -1.65 17.81 22.91
C GLU A 219 -0.39 17.13 22.39
N ALA A 220 0.05 17.50 21.17
CA ALA A 220 1.25 17.01 20.53
C ALA A 220 2.51 17.61 21.16
#